data_4ffe2b5e0df6165f52f519ba08724531
#
_entry.id   4ffe2b5e0df6165f52f519ba08724531
#
_cell.length_a   1.000
_cell.length_b   1.000
_cell.length_c   1.000
_cell.angle_alpha   90.00
_cell.angle_beta   90.00
_cell.angle_gamma   90.00
#
_symmetry.space_group_name_H-M   'P 1'
#
loop_
_entity.id
_entity.type
_entity.pdbx_description
1 polymer ?
#
loop_
_entity_poly.entity_id
_entity_poly.type
_entity_poly.pdbx_seq_one_letter_code
_entity_poly.pdbx_strand_id
1 'polypeptide(L)'
;MVQYTQSHFNASFAALSDATRRGVLEQLGRADASITELADKFQMTLTGMKKHVGVLEQAGLVTTEKVGRVRTCKLGLRRLAEEAAWIERYRQLWDARFDELDKVVEELKRKEKVDGRQKRE
;
A
#
# COMPACT_ATOMS: atom_id res chain seq x y z
N MET A 1 -7.12 -17.95 -13.33
CA MET A 1 -7.82 -16.83 -12.67
C MET A 1 -7.22 -16.45 -11.34
N VAL A 2 -7.12 -17.40 -10.39
CA VAL A 2 -6.51 -17.14 -9.08
C VAL A 2 -5.05 -16.74 -9.22
N GLN A 3 -4.28 -17.41 -10.07
CA GLN A 3 -2.88 -17.09 -10.31
C GLN A 3 -2.68 -15.72 -10.93
N TYR A 4 -3.58 -15.31 -11.82
CA TYR A 4 -3.53 -14.01 -12.46
C TYR A 4 -3.74 -12.89 -11.44
N THR A 5 -4.71 -13.06 -10.54
CA THR A 5 -5.00 -12.09 -9.48
C THR A 5 -3.82 -11.97 -8.52
N GLN A 6 -3.21 -13.10 -8.13
CA GLN A 6 -2.05 -13.10 -7.25
C GLN A 6 -0.84 -12.43 -7.90
N SER A 7 -0.59 -12.70 -9.19
CA SER A 7 0.49 -12.05 -9.94
C SER A 7 0.30 -10.54 -9.97
N HIS A 8 -0.93 -10.09 -10.14
CA HIS A 8 -1.31 -8.69 -10.15
C HIS A 8 -1.06 -8.03 -8.80
N PHE A 9 -1.50 -8.65 -7.71
CA PHE A 9 -1.25 -8.17 -6.35
C PHE A 9 0.25 -8.11 -6.05
N ASN A 10 0.99 -9.15 -6.42
CA ASN A 10 2.43 -9.20 -6.18
C ASN A 10 3.15 -8.04 -6.88
N ALA A 11 2.78 -7.76 -8.12
CA ALA A 11 3.37 -6.64 -8.87
C ALA A 11 3.06 -5.30 -8.21
N SER A 12 1.81 -5.11 -7.76
CA SER A 12 1.40 -3.87 -7.11
C SER A 12 2.12 -3.66 -5.78
N PHE A 13 2.13 -4.66 -4.92
CA PHE A 13 2.80 -4.55 -3.62
C PHE A 13 4.31 -4.42 -3.77
N ALA A 14 4.92 -5.11 -4.73
CA ALA A 14 6.34 -4.95 -5.01
C ALA A 14 6.65 -3.51 -5.46
N ALA A 15 5.83 -2.96 -6.34
CA ALA A 15 6.00 -1.58 -6.79
C ALA A 15 5.90 -0.60 -5.62
N LEU A 16 4.97 -0.83 -4.69
CA LEU A 16 4.75 0.04 -3.54
C LEU A 16 5.78 -0.15 -2.42
N SER A 17 6.62 -1.17 -2.49
CA SER A 17 7.59 -1.46 -1.43
C SER A 17 8.78 -0.50 -1.38
N ASP A 18 8.96 0.31 -2.41
CA ASP A 18 10.07 1.25 -2.50
C ASP A 18 9.61 2.69 -2.26
N ALA A 19 10.33 3.42 -1.41
CA ALA A 19 9.96 4.79 -1.05
C ALA A 19 9.98 5.75 -2.24
N THR A 20 10.96 5.61 -3.14
CA THR A 20 11.04 6.47 -4.32
C THR A 20 9.83 6.25 -5.22
N ARG A 21 9.45 4.99 -5.43
CA ARG A 21 8.28 4.68 -6.26
C ARG A 21 6.99 5.24 -5.65
N ARG A 22 6.82 5.13 -4.34
CA ARG A 22 5.69 5.77 -3.66
C ARG A 22 5.68 7.28 -3.85
N GLY A 23 6.85 7.90 -3.75
CA GLY A 23 7.00 9.34 -3.98
C GLY A 23 6.64 9.75 -5.39
N VAL A 24 7.02 8.94 -6.39
CA VAL A 24 6.65 9.19 -7.79
C VAL A 24 5.13 9.16 -7.96
N LEU A 25 4.47 8.18 -7.37
CA LEU A 25 2.99 8.09 -7.45
C LEU A 25 2.33 9.31 -6.80
N GLU A 26 2.82 9.75 -5.65
CA GLU A 26 2.30 10.94 -4.99
C GLU A 26 2.49 12.18 -5.85
N GLN A 27 3.64 12.31 -6.49
CA GLN A 27 3.91 13.43 -7.39
C GLN A 27 2.98 13.40 -8.60
N LEU A 28 2.80 12.24 -9.22
CA LEU A 28 1.92 12.10 -10.38
C LEU A 28 0.44 12.28 -10.01
N GLY A 29 0.09 12.07 -8.74
CA GLY A 29 -1.24 12.40 -8.24
C GLY A 29 -1.53 13.89 -8.24
N ARG A 30 -0.50 14.72 -8.26
CA ARG A 30 -0.64 16.19 -8.32
C ARG A 30 -0.60 16.70 -9.74
N ALA A 31 0.30 16.18 -10.57
CA ALA A 31 0.47 16.60 -11.94
C ALA A 31 1.30 15.57 -12.71
N ASP A 32 1.05 15.48 -14.01
CA ASP A 32 1.90 14.69 -14.88
C ASP A 32 3.32 15.26 -14.87
N ALA A 33 4.31 14.41 -15.09
CA ALA A 33 5.70 14.82 -15.09
C ALA A 33 6.51 13.97 -16.07
N SER A 34 7.55 14.55 -16.66
CA SER A 34 8.47 13.80 -17.49
C SER A 34 9.41 12.96 -16.62
N ILE A 35 10.03 11.94 -17.20
CA ILE A 35 11.01 11.13 -16.48
C ILE A 35 12.18 12.00 -16.00
N THR A 36 12.60 12.96 -16.82
CA THR A 36 13.67 13.89 -16.46
C THR A 36 13.29 14.74 -15.25
N GLU A 37 12.08 15.28 -15.23
CA GLU A 37 11.58 16.04 -14.08
C GLU A 37 11.53 15.20 -12.81
N LEU A 38 11.09 13.95 -12.92
CA LEU A 38 11.07 13.05 -11.78
C LEU A 38 12.47 12.71 -11.28
N ALA A 39 13.39 12.44 -12.21
CA ALA A 39 14.78 12.17 -11.85
C ALA A 39 15.39 13.35 -11.10
N ASP A 40 15.18 14.58 -11.59
CA ASP A 40 15.67 15.79 -10.94
C ASP A 40 15.06 15.98 -9.56
N LYS A 41 13.74 15.80 -9.45
CA LYS A 41 13.03 15.98 -8.18
C LYS A 41 13.51 15.03 -7.09
N PHE A 42 13.75 13.78 -7.43
CA PHE A 42 14.20 12.78 -6.49
C PHE A 42 15.71 12.61 -6.43
N GLN A 43 16.45 13.49 -7.11
CA GLN A 43 17.92 13.51 -7.13
C GLN A 43 18.49 12.15 -7.53
N MET A 44 17.97 11.62 -8.63
CA MET A 44 18.36 10.33 -9.17
C MET A 44 18.88 10.48 -10.59
N THR A 45 19.61 9.45 -11.02
CA THR A 45 20.00 9.37 -12.43
C THR A 45 18.77 9.07 -13.29
N LEU A 46 18.83 9.48 -14.54
CA LEU A 46 17.77 9.18 -15.50
C LEU A 46 17.57 7.68 -15.65
N THR A 47 18.64 6.90 -15.71
CA THR A 47 18.59 5.44 -15.81
C THR A 47 17.89 4.83 -14.59
N GLY A 48 18.22 5.29 -13.39
CA GLY A 48 17.59 4.82 -12.16
C GLY A 48 16.10 5.13 -12.13
N MET A 49 15.73 6.34 -12.51
CA MET A 49 14.32 6.73 -12.55
C MET A 49 13.55 5.93 -13.61
N LYS A 50 14.14 5.65 -14.77
CA LYS A 50 13.52 4.83 -15.79
C LYS A 50 13.18 3.44 -15.26
N LYS A 51 14.04 2.85 -14.44
CA LYS A 51 13.78 1.55 -13.83
C LYS A 51 12.59 1.60 -12.87
N HIS A 52 12.53 2.62 -12.03
CA HIS A 52 11.41 2.80 -11.10
C HIS A 52 10.09 3.00 -11.85
N VAL A 53 10.08 3.86 -12.86
CA VAL A 53 8.89 4.10 -13.68
C VAL A 53 8.48 2.82 -14.40
N GLY A 54 9.45 2.05 -14.90
CA GLY A 54 9.17 0.76 -15.55
C GLY A 54 8.47 -0.23 -14.64
N VAL A 55 8.90 -0.32 -13.37
CA VAL A 55 8.25 -1.18 -12.38
C VAL A 55 6.81 -0.75 -12.14
N LEU A 56 6.59 0.55 -11.98
CA LEU A 56 5.25 1.12 -11.78
C LEU A 56 4.36 0.90 -13.02
N GLU A 57 4.92 1.05 -14.20
CA GLU A 57 4.19 0.84 -15.46
C GLU A 57 3.76 -0.61 -15.62
N GLN A 58 4.65 -1.56 -15.32
CA GLN A 58 4.31 -2.98 -15.39
C GLN A 58 3.23 -3.36 -14.39
N ALA A 59 3.19 -2.70 -13.26
CA ALA A 59 2.13 -2.91 -12.26
C ALA A 59 0.82 -2.21 -12.64
N GLY A 60 0.80 -1.45 -13.72
CA GLY A 60 -0.40 -0.73 -14.17
C GLY A 60 -0.69 0.53 -13.37
N LEU A 61 0.25 0.97 -12.54
CA LEU A 61 0.06 2.14 -11.67
C LEU A 61 0.44 3.45 -12.37
N VAL A 62 1.25 3.37 -13.42
CA VAL A 62 1.71 4.51 -14.20
C VAL A 62 1.58 4.16 -15.67
N THR A 63 1.21 5.15 -16.49
CA THR A 63 1.30 5.06 -17.94
C THR A 63 2.30 6.11 -18.42
N THR A 64 2.98 5.82 -19.52
CA THR A 64 3.91 6.76 -20.13
C THR A 64 3.50 7.03 -21.57
N GLU A 65 3.72 8.25 -22.00
CA GLU A 65 3.45 8.68 -23.36
C GLU A 65 4.65 9.46 -23.87
N LYS A 66 5.18 9.04 -25.02
CA LYS A 66 6.32 9.72 -25.63
C LYS A 66 5.81 10.68 -26.69
N VAL A 67 6.07 11.98 -26.48
CA VAL A 67 5.77 13.04 -27.44
C VAL A 67 7.10 13.67 -27.83
N GLY A 68 7.51 13.45 -29.08
CA GLY A 68 8.83 13.85 -29.52
C GLY A 68 9.92 13.12 -28.78
N ARG A 69 10.79 13.88 -28.08
CA ARG A 69 11.88 13.32 -27.27
C ARG A 69 11.54 13.21 -25.82
N VAL A 70 10.35 13.66 -25.41
CA VAL A 70 9.95 13.73 -24.01
C VAL A 70 9.01 12.57 -23.70
N ARG A 71 9.32 11.82 -22.65
CA ARG A 71 8.45 10.79 -22.11
C ARG A 71 7.77 11.33 -20.87
N THR A 72 6.45 11.50 -20.97
CA THR A 72 5.63 12.01 -19.87
C THR A 72 4.97 10.85 -19.14
N CYS A 73 5.02 10.89 -17.82
CA CYS A 73 4.42 9.90 -16.94
C CYS A 73 3.10 10.43 -16.39
N LYS A 74 2.12 9.55 -16.29
CA LYS A 74 0.78 9.84 -15.76
C LYS A 74 0.35 8.72 -14.84
N LEU A 75 -0.56 8.99 -13.92
CA LEU A 75 -1.18 7.92 -13.14
C LEU A 75 -1.88 6.93 -14.08
N GLY A 76 -1.70 5.64 -13.80
CA GLY A 76 -2.39 4.59 -14.52
C GLY A 76 -3.85 4.49 -14.12
N LEU A 77 -4.59 3.65 -14.82
CA LEU A 77 -6.02 3.47 -14.57
C LEU A 77 -6.31 2.64 -13.32
N ARG A 78 -5.32 1.90 -12.82
CA ARG A 78 -5.50 1.09 -11.62
C ARG A 78 -5.45 1.97 -10.38
N ARG A 79 -6.54 1.95 -9.62
CA ARG A 79 -6.70 2.76 -8.40
C ARG A 79 -6.33 2.01 -7.13
N LEU A 80 -5.70 0.84 -7.26
CA LEU A 80 -5.37 -0.02 -6.12
C LEU A 80 -6.62 -0.44 -5.32
N ALA A 81 -7.79 -0.46 -5.98
CA ALA A 81 -9.05 -0.77 -5.30
C ALA A 81 -9.07 -2.20 -4.74
N GLU A 82 -8.54 -3.16 -5.49
CA GLU A 82 -8.47 -4.56 -5.04
C GLU A 82 -7.50 -4.73 -3.88
N GLU A 83 -6.36 -4.04 -3.94
CA GLU A 83 -5.35 -4.04 -2.89
C GLU A 83 -5.89 -3.38 -1.62
N ALA A 84 -6.58 -2.26 -1.79
CA ALA A 84 -7.23 -1.58 -0.66
C ALA A 84 -8.30 -2.45 -0.01
N ALA A 85 -9.09 -3.16 -0.81
CA ALA A 85 -10.10 -4.09 -0.31
C ALA A 85 -9.47 -5.24 0.48
N TRP A 86 -8.37 -5.77 -0.01
CA TRP A 86 -7.63 -6.82 0.70
C TRP A 86 -7.12 -6.31 2.05
N ILE A 87 -6.52 -5.12 2.07
CA ILE A 87 -6.00 -4.50 3.29
C ILE A 87 -7.14 -4.28 4.29
N GLU A 88 -8.29 -3.80 3.82
CA GLU A 88 -9.45 -3.56 4.70
C GLU A 88 -9.98 -4.85 5.29
N ARG A 89 -10.05 -5.93 4.52
CA ARG A 89 -10.45 -7.25 5.05
C ARG A 89 -9.46 -7.74 6.11
N TYR A 90 -8.18 -7.53 5.90
CA TYR A 90 -7.16 -7.89 6.89
C TYR A 90 -7.32 -7.08 8.17
N ARG A 91 -7.58 -5.78 8.06
CA ARG A 91 -7.83 -4.93 9.21
C ARG A 91 -9.04 -5.40 10.00
N GLN A 92 -10.11 -5.78 9.33
CA GLN A 92 -11.32 -6.32 9.98
C GLN A 92 -11.02 -7.59 10.76
N LEU A 93 -10.18 -8.46 10.23
CA LEU A 93 -9.75 -9.67 10.94
C LEU A 93 -9.00 -9.32 12.24
N TRP A 94 -8.13 -8.33 12.18
CA TRP A 94 -7.42 -7.84 13.35
C TRP A 94 -8.37 -7.26 14.38
N ASP A 95 -9.29 -6.40 13.97
CA ASP A 95 -10.25 -5.76 14.86
C ASP A 95 -11.12 -6.80 15.58
N ALA A 96 -11.60 -7.79 14.86
CA ALA A 96 -12.39 -8.87 15.45
C ALA A 96 -11.57 -9.68 16.48
N ARG A 97 -10.30 -9.92 16.17
CA ARG A 97 -9.39 -10.63 17.08
C ARG A 97 -9.14 -9.84 18.36
N PHE A 98 -8.91 -8.55 18.23
CA PHE A 98 -8.73 -7.66 19.39
C PHE A 98 -9.99 -7.57 20.23
N ASP A 99 -11.16 -7.49 19.63
CA ASP A 99 -12.43 -7.46 20.37
C ASP A 99 -12.62 -8.72 21.20
N GLU A 100 -12.29 -9.89 20.66
CA GLU A 100 -12.33 -11.15 21.41
C GLU A 100 -11.37 -11.13 22.60
N LEU A 101 -10.15 -10.63 22.39
CA LEU A 101 -9.15 -10.51 23.46
C LEU A 101 -9.61 -9.56 24.55
N ASP A 102 -10.20 -8.44 24.20
CA ASP A 102 -10.74 -7.48 25.15
C ASP A 102 -11.85 -8.12 26.01
N LYS A 103 -12.72 -8.90 25.43
CA LYS A 103 -13.77 -9.62 26.15
C LYS A 103 -13.18 -10.61 27.16
N VAL A 104 -12.15 -11.35 26.74
CA VAL A 104 -11.47 -12.31 27.63
C VAL A 104 -10.81 -11.58 28.80
N VAL A 105 -10.13 -10.47 28.52
CA VAL A 105 -9.49 -9.66 29.57
C VAL A 105 -10.54 -9.13 30.56
N GLU A 106 -11.65 -8.63 30.07
CA GLU A 106 -12.74 -8.13 30.92
C GLU A 106 -13.34 -9.23 31.79
N GLU A 107 -13.54 -10.43 31.25
CA GLU A 107 -14.01 -11.58 32.02
C GLU A 107 -13.03 -11.97 33.12
N LEU A 108 -11.73 -12.00 32.80
CA LEU A 108 -10.69 -12.28 33.78
C LEU A 108 -10.66 -11.25 34.90
N LYS A 109 -10.79 -9.97 34.54
CA LYS A 109 -10.88 -8.88 35.52
C LYS A 109 -12.10 -9.01 36.42
N ARG A 110 -13.25 -9.40 35.87
CA ARG A 110 -14.46 -9.62 36.67
C ARG A 110 -14.31 -10.79 37.62
N LYS A 111 -13.75 -11.91 37.16
CA LYS A 111 -13.46 -13.06 38.02
C LYS A 111 -12.52 -12.71 39.13
N GLU A 112 -11.48 -11.95 38.84
CA GLU A 112 -10.50 -11.50 39.82
C GLU A 112 -11.16 -10.64 40.90
N LYS A 113 -12.04 -9.72 40.52
CA LYS A 113 -12.77 -8.89 41.49
C LYS A 113 -13.71 -9.72 42.37
N VAL A 114 -14.41 -10.70 41.80
CA VAL A 114 -15.31 -11.59 42.56
C VAL A 114 -14.51 -12.43 43.55
N ASP A 115 -13.41 -13.02 43.11
CA ASP A 115 -12.52 -13.80 44.01
C ASP A 115 -11.95 -12.93 45.10
N GLY A 116 -11.54 -11.70 44.81
CA GLY A 116 -11.04 -10.75 45.79
C GLY A 116 -12.11 -10.37 46.79
N ARG A 117 -13.36 -10.23 46.42
CA ARG A 117 -14.47 -9.97 47.35
C ARG A 117 -14.76 -11.16 48.24
N GLN A 118 -14.73 -12.38 47.69
CA GLN A 118 -14.94 -13.60 48.47
C GLN A 118 -13.85 -13.82 49.52
N LYS A 119 -12.61 -13.47 49.16
CA LYS A 119 -11.49 -13.58 50.09
C LYS A 119 -11.55 -12.59 51.27
N ARG A 120 -12.23 -11.46 51.07
CA ARG A 120 -12.41 -10.46 52.13
C ARG A 120 -13.54 -10.77 53.09
N GLU A 121 -14.46 -11.60 52.68
CA GLU A 121 -15.58 -12.08 53.52
C GLU A 121 -15.17 -13.32 54.33
#